data_fbdc5a6893a61081649c7428349b7338
#
_entry.id   fbdc5a6893a61081649c7428349b7338
#
_cell.length_a   1.000
_cell.length_b   1.000
_cell.length_c   1.000
_cell.angle_alpha   90.00
_cell.angle_beta   90.00
_cell.angle_gamma   90.00
#
_symmetry.space_group_name_H-M   'P 1'
#
loop_
_entity.id
_entity.type
_entity.pdbx_description
1 polymer ?
#
loop_
_entity_poly.entity_id
_entity_poly.type
_entity_poly.pdbx_seq_one_letter_code
_entity_poly.pdbx_strand_id
1 'polypeptide(L)'
;MTSEEPSPKEEDEEVSFLHRLEMIKDLIEAPDEVIEALYDGYGKSMLYTAGGAAGAAAGVAVGGPVGGIVGGVVGKKTAGKFTSDDGPKYSENAPSAVGAYPHAYRVGNLLFVSGIGPRQAGTDEIPGGPIRDSDGNPQDYDIRAQTRAVIENIKTILEDSGSSLDKVVDCLSFLVDMDRDFAGYNEVYAEYFSEIQCARTTVSVRALPTPIAVELKVIAKV
;
A
#
# COMPACT_ATOMS: atom_id res chain seq x y z
N MET A 1 -53.47 10.54 -37.24
CA MET A 1 -52.33 10.18 -36.44
C MET A 1 -51.24 9.79 -37.43
N THR A 2 -50.40 10.73 -37.77
CA THR A 2 -49.26 10.51 -38.65
C THR A 2 -48.13 9.94 -37.77
N SER A 3 -47.76 8.67 -38.01
CA SER A 3 -46.57 8.10 -37.47
C SER A 3 -45.38 8.76 -38.17
N GLU A 4 -44.66 9.64 -37.47
CA GLU A 4 -43.38 10.15 -37.95
C GLU A 4 -42.38 8.99 -37.99
N GLU A 5 -41.82 8.71 -39.18
CA GLU A 5 -40.70 7.81 -39.32
C GLU A 5 -39.46 8.45 -38.64
N PRO A 6 -38.67 7.68 -37.87
CA PRO A 6 -37.49 8.20 -37.21
C PRO A 6 -36.48 8.76 -38.23
N SER A 7 -35.78 9.80 -37.84
CA SER A 7 -34.77 10.40 -38.72
C SER A 7 -33.51 9.46 -38.85
N PRO A 8 -32.79 9.54 -39.98
CA PRO A 8 -31.60 8.70 -40.17
C PRO A 8 -30.53 8.81 -39.05
N LYS A 9 -30.55 9.90 -38.32
CA LYS A 9 -29.64 10.07 -37.13
C LYS A 9 -30.15 9.30 -35.92
N GLU A 10 -31.46 9.19 -35.75
CA GLU A 10 -32.09 8.42 -34.66
C GLU A 10 -31.90 6.92 -34.87
N GLU A 11 -32.01 6.44 -36.15
CA GLU A 11 -31.72 5.05 -36.50
C GLU A 11 -30.23 4.68 -36.27
N ASP A 12 -29.28 5.57 -36.63
CA ASP A 12 -27.87 5.36 -36.39
C ASP A 12 -27.52 5.36 -34.87
N GLU A 13 -28.20 6.19 -34.08
CA GLU A 13 -28.02 6.20 -32.63
C GLU A 13 -28.61 4.95 -31.97
N GLU A 14 -29.75 4.46 -32.43
CA GLU A 14 -30.43 3.25 -31.93
C GLU A 14 -29.62 1.99 -32.26
N VAL A 15 -29.11 1.86 -33.48
CA VAL A 15 -28.23 0.77 -33.89
C VAL A 15 -26.91 0.79 -33.09
N SER A 16 -26.35 1.98 -32.88
CA SER A 16 -25.17 2.16 -32.04
C SER A 16 -25.43 1.76 -30.58
N PHE A 17 -26.61 2.06 -30.04
CA PHE A 17 -26.99 1.70 -28.68
C PHE A 17 -27.17 0.17 -28.52
N LEU A 18 -27.85 -0.50 -29.44
CA LEU A 18 -28.08 -1.94 -29.41
C LEU A 18 -26.73 -2.70 -29.52
N HIS A 19 -25.84 -2.26 -30.42
CA HIS A 19 -24.52 -2.84 -30.54
C HIS A 19 -23.68 -2.70 -29.25
N ARG A 20 -23.80 -1.56 -28.58
CA ARG A 20 -23.13 -1.35 -27.27
C ARG A 20 -23.71 -2.24 -26.17
N LEU A 21 -25.04 -2.50 -26.19
CA LEU A 21 -25.69 -3.41 -25.24
C LEU A 21 -25.22 -4.85 -25.42
N GLU A 22 -25.05 -5.32 -26.65
CA GLU A 22 -24.50 -6.65 -26.95
C GLU A 22 -23.04 -6.75 -26.43
N MET A 23 -22.21 -5.76 -26.73
CA MET A 23 -20.83 -5.72 -26.18
C MET A 23 -20.79 -5.77 -24.66
N ILE A 24 -21.74 -5.09 -23.98
CA ILE A 24 -21.82 -5.10 -22.51
C ILE A 24 -22.22 -6.50 -22.02
N LYS A 25 -23.18 -7.15 -22.70
CA LYS A 25 -23.60 -8.51 -22.36
C LYS A 25 -22.45 -9.49 -22.47
N ASP A 26 -21.72 -9.46 -23.58
CA ASP A 26 -20.56 -10.30 -23.81
C ASP A 26 -19.45 -10.06 -22.77
N LEU A 27 -19.27 -8.80 -22.35
CA LEU A 27 -18.29 -8.46 -21.32
C LEU A 27 -18.72 -8.94 -19.92
N ILE A 28 -20.02 -8.93 -19.61
CA ILE A 28 -20.57 -9.43 -18.34
C ILE A 28 -20.39 -10.97 -18.25
N GLU A 29 -20.53 -11.66 -19.37
CA GLU A 29 -20.41 -13.11 -19.48
C GLU A 29 -18.97 -13.57 -19.79
N ALA A 30 -18.05 -12.63 -20.04
CA ALA A 30 -16.66 -12.93 -20.39
C ALA A 30 -15.92 -13.69 -19.28
N PRO A 31 -15.11 -14.68 -19.64
CA PRO A 31 -14.19 -15.33 -18.70
C PRO A 31 -13.25 -14.34 -18.04
N ASP A 32 -12.80 -14.67 -16.82
CA ASP A 32 -11.92 -13.81 -16.03
C ASP A 32 -10.62 -13.46 -16.77
N GLU A 33 -10.08 -14.35 -17.62
CA GLU A 33 -8.89 -14.10 -18.41
C GLU A 33 -9.06 -12.99 -19.45
N VAL A 34 -10.28 -12.85 -20.01
CA VAL A 34 -10.60 -11.75 -20.95
C VAL A 34 -10.67 -10.43 -20.23
N ILE A 35 -11.23 -10.41 -19.02
CA ILE A 35 -11.29 -9.22 -18.17
C ILE A 35 -9.88 -8.79 -17.76
N GLU A 36 -8.98 -9.74 -17.43
CA GLU A 36 -7.57 -9.45 -17.12
C GLU A 36 -6.81 -8.88 -18.31
N ALA A 37 -6.99 -9.46 -19.50
CA ALA A 37 -6.35 -8.95 -20.72
C ALA A 37 -6.79 -7.52 -21.07
N LEU A 38 -8.07 -7.20 -20.87
CA LEU A 38 -8.59 -5.83 -21.02
C LEU A 38 -8.01 -4.89 -19.95
N TYR A 39 -7.85 -5.38 -18.72
CA TYR A 39 -7.24 -4.63 -17.63
C TYR A 39 -5.77 -4.27 -17.93
N ASP A 40 -4.99 -5.22 -18.41
CA ASP A 40 -3.59 -5.00 -18.77
C ASP A 40 -3.42 -4.13 -20.04
N GLY A 41 -4.36 -4.23 -21.00
CA GLY A 41 -4.31 -3.48 -22.26
C GLY A 41 -4.69 -1.99 -22.15
N TYR A 42 -5.60 -1.63 -21.25
CA TYR A 42 -6.08 -0.25 -21.06
C TYR A 42 -5.36 0.57 -20.00
N GLY A 43 -4.34 -0.01 -19.37
CA GLY A 43 -3.48 0.66 -18.40
C GLY A 43 -4.10 0.75 -17.00
N LYS A 44 -3.29 0.39 -16.03
CA LYS A 44 -3.63 0.33 -14.61
C LYS A 44 -4.23 1.63 -14.05
N SER A 45 -3.93 2.79 -14.65
CA SER A 45 -4.39 4.10 -14.16
C SER A 45 -5.88 4.37 -14.35
N MET A 46 -6.54 3.79 -15.35
CA MET A 46 -7.96 4.00 -15.61
C MET A 46 -8.88 3.12 -14.76
N LEU A 47 -8.38 2.02 -14.26
CA LEU A 47 -9.15 1.02 -13.49
C LEU A 47 -8.95 1.17 -11.97
N TYR A 48 -7.88 1.81 -11.52
CA TYR A 48 -7.63 2.08 -10.09
C TYR A 48 -8.64 3.04 -9.43
N THR A 49 -9.40 3.81 -10.20
CA THR A 49 -10.49 4.66 -9.71
C THR A 49 -11.85 3.95 -9.62
N ALA A 50 -11.89 2.67 -9.92
CA ALA A 50 -13.14 1.95 -10.19
C ALA A 50 -13.49 0.88 -9.16
N GLY A 51 -13.59 1.24 -7.89
CA GLY A 51 -14.43 0.50 -6.95
C GLY A 51 -15.91 0.76 -7.28
N GLY A 52 -16.70 -0.27 -7.64
CA GLY A 52 -18.16 -0.24 -7.78
C GLY A 52 -18.82 1.07 -8.24
N ALA A 53 -19.30 1.89 -7.30
CA ALA A 53 -19.98 3.15 -7.58
C ALA A 53 -19.05 4.24 -8.15
N ALA A 54 -17.76 4.26 -7.81
CA ALA A 54 -16.79 5.20 -8.33
C ALA A 54 -16.43 4.87 -9.80
N GLY A 55 -16.36 3.58 -10.16
CA GLY A 55 -16.16 3.14 -11.55
C GLY A 55 -17.34 3.49 -12.44
N ALA A 56 -18.56 3.37 -11.92
CA ALA A 56 -19.76 3.79 -12.65
C ALA A 56 -19.78 5.32 -12.89
N ALA A 57 -19.41 6.12 -11.89
CA ALA A 57 -19.34 7.57 -12.00
C ALA A 57 -18.26 8.04 -12.99
N ALA A 58 -17.07 7.44 -12.95
CA ALA A 58 -16.01 7.73 -13.91
C ALA A 58 -16.37 7.30 -15.33
N GLY A 59 -17.02 6.14 -15.49
CA GLY A 59 -17.51 5.67 -16.77
C GLY A 59 -18.57 6.60 -17.39
N VAL A 60 -19.49 7.15 -16.59
CA VAL A 60 -20.48 8.14 -17.05
C VAL A 60 -19.80 9.43 -17.50
N ALA A 61 -18.78 9.90 -16.79
CA ALA A 61 -18.06 11.11 -17.15
C ALA A 61 -17.34 11.04 -18.50
N VAL A 62 -16.85 9.85 -18.88
CA VAL A 62 -16.03 9.64 -20.10
C VAL A 62 -16.86 9.03 -21.24
N GLY A 63 -17.79 8.16 -20.96
CA GLY A 63 -18.54 7.36 -21.93
C GLY A 63 -20.08 7.46 -21.82
N GLY A 64 -20.60 8.42 -21.07
CA GLY A 64 -22.05 8.57 -20.87
C GLY A 64 -22.67 7.41 -20.07
N PRO A 65 -23.98 7.21 -20.13
CA PRO A 65 -24.69 6.18 -19.34
C PRO A 65 -24.19 4.76 -19.58
N VAL A 66 -23.79 4.46 -20.82
CA VAL A 66 -23.22 3.14 -21.19
C VAL A 66 -21.85 2.93 -20.57
N GLY A 67 -20.99 3.94 -20.64
CA GLY A 67 -19.69 3.91 -19.97
C GLY A 67 -19.81 3.70 -18.47
N GLY A 68 -20.85 4.28 -17.84
CA GLY A 68 -21.14 4.07 -16.42
C GLY A 68 -21.50 2.63 -16.08
N ILE A 69 -22.28 1.95 -16.91
CA ILE A 69 -22.66 0.55 -16.71
C ILE A 69 -21.42 -0.34 -16.86
N VAL A 70 -20.66 -0.17 -17.95
CA VAL A 70 -19.42 -0.95 -18.19
C VAL A 70 -18.42 -0.72 -17.06
N GLY A 71 -18.17 0.53 -16.69
CA GLY A 71 -17.26 0.88 -15.59
C GLY A 71 -17.70 0.27 -14.26
N GLY A 72 -19.01 0.26 -13.98
CA GLY A 72 -19.59 -0.34 -12.77
C GLY A 72 -19.44 -1.86 -12.73
N VAL A 73 -19.64 -2.55 -13.86
CA VAL A 73 -19.52 -4.02 -13.95
C VAL A 73 -18.06 -4.45 -13.87
N VAL A 74 -17.18 -3.81 -14.64
CA VAL A 74 -15.74 -4.08 -14.60
C VAL A 74 -15.19 -3.76 -13.20
N GLY A 75 -15.57 -2.61 -12.62
CA GLY A 75 -15.18 -2.23 -11.28
C GLY A 75 -15.62 -3.24 -10.20
N LYS A 76 -16.84 -3.83 -10.30
CA LYS A 76 -17.28 -4.89 -9.37
C LYS A 76 -16.50 -6.19 -9.54
N LYS A 77 -16.24 -6.63 -10.78
CA LYS A 77 -15.45 -7.85 -11.04
C LYS A 77 -13.99 -7.69 -10.61
N THR A 78 -13.40 -6.52 -10.81
CA THR A 78 -12.02 -6.21 -10.37
C THR A 78 -11.95 -5.93 -8.87
N ALA A 79 -12.92 -5.21 -8.28
CA ALA A 79 -12.99 -4.99 -6.83
C ALA A 79 -13.17 -6.31 -6.04
N GLY A 80 -13.81 -7.33 -6.63
CA GLY A 80 -13.91 -8.67 -6.04
C GLY A 80 -12.59 -9.45 -6.06
N LYS A 81 -11.60 -9.01 -6.85
CA LYS A 81 -10.21 -9.52 -6.86
C LYS A 81 -9.25 -8.69 -5.97
N PHE A 82 -9.61 -7.46 -5.60
CA PHE A 82 -9.00 -6.75 -4.49
C PHE A 82 -9.48 -7.46 -3.22
N THR A 83 -8.65 -8.31 -2.77
CA THR A 83 -8.87 -9.40 -1.85
C THR A 83 -9.63 -8.95 -0.60
N SER A 84 -10.47 -9.84 -0.06
CA SER A 84 -11.02 -9.81 1.30
C SER A 84 -9.98 -9.55 2.41
N ASP A 85 -8.71 -9.35 2.04
CA ASP A 85 -7.57 -9.20 2.93
C ASP A 85 -6.95 -7.78 2.94
N ASP A 86 -7.49 -6.83 2.16
CA ASP A 86 -7.12 -5.42 2.26
C ASP A 86 -7.55 -4.83 3.61
N GLY A 87 -6.73 -3.94 4.16
CA GLY A 87 -7.04 -3.27 5.40
C GLY A 87 -5.90 -3.29 6.44
N PRO A 88 -6.21 -2.85 7.66
CA PRO A 88 -5.23 -2.78 8.73
C PRO A 88 -4.77 -4.15 9.18
N LYS A 89 -3.46 -4.28 9.46
CA LYS A 89 -2.81 -5.47 9.99
C LYS A 89 -2.21 -5.15 11.35
N TYR A 90 -2.45 -6.04 12.30
CA TYR A 90 -1.94 -5.95 13.66
C TYR A 90 -1.09 -7.18 13.95
N SER A 91 0.08 -6.99 14.57
CA SER A 91 0.95 -8.07 15.03
C SER A 91 0.91 -8.11 16.56
N GLU A 92 0.66 -9.27 17.12
CA GLU A 92 0.75 -9.49 18.57
C GLU A 92 2.18 -9.75 19.04
N ASN A 93 3.08 -10.03 18.08
CA ASN A 93 4.49 -10.34 18.30
C ASN A 93 5.40 -9.10 18.18
N ALA A 94 4.87 -7.98 17.71
CA ALA A 94 5.60 -6.71 17.59
C ALA A 94 5.26 -5.76 18.76
N PRO A 95 6.11 -4.75 19.04
CA PRO A 95 5.82 -3.73 20.04
C PRO A 95 4.51 -3.00 19.74
N SER A 96 3.69 -2.77 20.76
CA SER A 96 2.44 -2.04 20.61
C SER A 96 2.66 -0.66 19.97
N ALA A 97 1.75 -0.25 19.09
CA ALA A 97 1.77 1.08 18.49
C ALA A 97 1.63 2.15 19.59
N VAL A 98 2.37 3.25 19.46
CA VAL A 98 2.30 4.38 20.42
C VAL A 98 1.10 5.31 20.18
N GLY A 99 0.24 4.99 19.22
CA GLY A 99 -0.93 5.78 18.86
C GLY A 99 -2.00 4.95 18.14
N ALA A 100 -3.04 5.62 17.66
CA ALA A 100 -4.20 5.00 17.02
C ALA A 100 -3.91 4.66 15.54
N TYR A 101 -3.00 3.71 15.28
CA TYR A 101 -2.67 3.22 13.94
C TYR A 101 -2.28 1.74 13.96
N PRO A 102 -2.47 0.99 12.85
CA PRO A 102 -2.06 -0.40 12.74
C PRO A 102 -0.55 -0.54 12.55
N HIS A 103 0.00 -1.74 12.76
CA HIS A 103 1.39 -2.05 12.42
C HIS A 103 1.65 -1.96 10.91
N ALA A 104 0.67 -2.38 10.10
CA ALA A 104 0.73 -2.25 8.65
C ALA A 104 -0.67 -2.10 8.05
N TYR A 105 -0.74 -1.65 6.79
CA TYR A 105 -1.97 -1.59 6.02
C TYR A 105 -1.75 -2.24 4.66
N ARG A 106 -2.58 -3.21 4.30
CA ARG A 106 -2.52 -3.90 3.01
C ARG A 106 -3.43 -3.23 1.99
N VAL A 107 -2.92 -3.05 0.77
CA VAL A 107 -3.67 -2.61 -0.41
C VAL A 107 -3.23 -3.46 -1.59
N GLY A 108 -4.08 -4.36 -2.05
CA GLY A 108 -3.78 -5.30 -3.11
C GLY A 108 -2.56 -6.19 -2.77
N ASN A 109 -1.51 -6.09 -3.57
CA ASN A 109 -0.27 -6.82 -3.36
C ASN A 109 0.83 -6.01 -2.64
N LEU A 110 0.48 -4.87 -2.04
CA LEU A 110 1.40 -4.03 -1.28
C LEU A 110 1.01 -3.97 0.20
N LEU A 111 2.01 -4.01 1.03
CA LEU A 111 1.93 -3.84 2.48
C LEU A 111 2.71 -2.59 2.88
N PHE A 112 2.01 -1.60 3.41
CA PHE A 112 2.57 -0.36 3.94
C PHE A 112 2.76 -0.53 5.44
N VAL A 113 4.01 -0.73 5.89
CA VAL A 113 4.33 -0.82 7.32
C VAL A 113 4.39 0.58 7.91
N SER A 114 3.85 0.79 9.09
CA SER A 114 3.96 2.05 9.84
C SER A 114 5.41 2.34 10.23
N GLY A 115 5.70 3.51 10.78
CA GLY A 115 7.00 3.81 11.39
C GLY A 115 7.25 2.87 12.58
N ILE A 116 8.35 2.13 12.54
CA ILE A 116 8.71 1.12 13.54
C ILE A 116 10.03 1.52 14.21
N GLY A 117 10.01 1.58 15.53
CA GLY A 117 11.18 1.80 16.39
C GLY A 117 11.75 0.51 16.97
N PRO A 118 12.84 0.62 17.78
CA PRO A 118 13.56 -0.52 18.35
C PRO A 118 12.93 -1.12 19.61
N ARG A 119 11.82 -0.58 20.14
CA ARG A 119 11.21 -1.08 21.37
C ARG A 119 10.90 -2.57 21.25
N GLN A 120 11.01 -3.30 22.36
CA GLN A 120 10.73 -4.73 22.39
C GLN A 120 9.28 -5.00 22.78
N ALA A 121 8.68 -6.00 22.15
CA ALA A 121 7.32 -6.44 22.47
C ALA A 121 7.19 -6.84 23.96
N GLY A 122 6.12 -6.42 24.60
CA GLY A 122 5.79 -6.77 25.98
C GLY A 122 6.56 -6.04 27.07
N THR A 123 7.73 -5.43 26.77
CA THR A 123 8.56 -4.74 27.77
C THR A 123 8.78 -3.27 27.49
N ASP A 124 8.65 -2.86 26.23
CA ASP A 124 9.02 -1.53 25.72
C ASP A 124 10.52 -1.18 25.91
N GLU A 125 11.36 -2.15 26.29
CA GLU A 125 12.80 -1.98 26.39
C GLU A 125 13.38 -1.55 25.03
N ILE A 126 14.39 -0.68 25.08
CA ILE A 126 15.12 -0.21 23.88
C ILE A 126 16.50 -0.85 23.88
N PRO A 127 16.76 -1.87 23.02
CA PRO A 127 18.07 -2.44 22.87
C PRO A 127 19.12 -1.39 22.51
N GLY A 128 20.23 -1.37 23.23
CA GLY A 128 21.26 -0.34 23.09
C GLY A 128 21.01 0.93 23.91
N GLY A 129 19.91 0.99 24.65
CA GLY A 129 19.56 2.10 25.54
C GLY A 129 18.77 3.24 24.83
N PRO A 130 18.05 4.04 25.61
CA PRO A 130 17.35 5.22 25.13
C PRO A 130 18.32 6.39 24.90
N ILE A 131 17.99 7.30 23.96
CA ILE A 131 18.79 8.53 23.70
C ILE A 131 18.65 9.59 24.78
N ARG A 132 17.64 9.47 25.66
CA ARG A 132 17.39 10.36 26.79
C ARG A 132 16.67 9.61 27.91
N ASP A 133 16.90 10.03 29.14
CA ASP A 133 16.17 9.52 30.30
C ASP A 133 14.77 10.13 30.46
N SER A 134 14.08 9.79 31.54
CA SER A 134 12.75 10.32 31.87
C SER A 134 12.74 11.83 32.11
N ASP A 135 13.86 12.40 32.52
CA ASP A 135 14.00 13.84 32.77
C ASP A 135 14.42 14.61 31.51
N GLY A 136 14.66 13.87 30.39
CA GLY A 136 15.04 14.44 29.12
C GLY A 136 16.55 14.63 28.95
N ASN A 137 17.38 14.18 29.91
CA ASN A 137 18.82 14.29 29.79
C ASN A 137 19.37 13.30 28.78
N PRO A 138 20.34 13.71 27.93
CA PRO A 138 20.96 12.82 26.95
C PRO A 138 21.59 11.59 27.62
N GLN A 139 21.42 10.45 26.99
CA GLN A 139 22.00 9.18 27.39
C GLN A 139 22.92 8.66 26.27
N ASP A 140 23.90 7.86 26.65
CA ASP A 140 24.66 7.10 25.66
C ASP A 140 23.86 5.88 25.20
N TYR A 141 23.96 5.58 23.89
CA TYR A 141 23.19 4.51 23.28
C TYR A 141 23.97 3.86 22.15
N ASP A 142 23.58 2.64 21.79
CA ASP A 142 24.13 1.89 20.67
C ASP A 142 23.16 1.90 19.47
N ILE A 143 23.51 2.68 18.44
CA ILE A 143 22.73 2.77 17.20
C ILE A 143 22.65 1.44 16.45
N ARG A 144 23.71 0.59 16.52
CA ARG A 144 23.71 -0.73 15.88
C ARG A 144 22.69 -1.66 16.51
N ALA A 145 22.63 -1.67 17.84
CA ALA A 145 21.65 -2.46 18.58
C ALA A 145 20.22 -1.98 18.29
N GLN A 146 19.99 -0.66 18.29
CA GLN A 146 18.70 -0.10 17.94
C GLN A 146 18.30 -0.42 16.49
N THR A 147 19.20 -0.27 15.52
CA THR A 147 18.92 -0.56 14.10
C THR A 147 18.55 -2.04 13.90
N ARG A 148 19.28 -2.95 14.52
CA ARG A 148 18.99 -4.39 14.47
C ARG A 148 17.61 -4.69 15.03
N ALA A 149 17.28 -4.12 16.19
CA ALA A 149 15.98 -4.31 16.82
C ALA A 149 14.81 -3.77 15.95
N VAL A 150 14.99 -2.62 15.30
CA VAL A 150 13.98 -2.08 14.34
C VAL A 150 13.75 -3.05 13.19
N ILE A 151 14.82 -3.57 12.57
CA ILE A 151 14.70 -4.46 11.40
C ILE A 151 14.06 -5.79 11.81
N GLU A 152 14.39 -6.35 12.96
CA GLU A 152 13.74 -7.57 13.47
C GLU A 152 12.25 -7.34 13.78
N ASN A 153 11.88 -6.18 14.35
CA ASN A 153 10.46 -5.82 14.55
C ASN A 153 9.71 -5.71 13.22
N ILE A 154 10.32 -5.07 12.20
CA ILE A 154 9.75 -4.98 10.85
C ILE A 154 9.57 -6.38 10.25
N LYS A 155 10.58 -7.24 10.35
CA LYS A 155 10.53 -8.63 9.88
C LYS A 155 9.35 -9.37 10.50
N THR A 156 9.18 -9.29 11.82
CA THR A 156 8.05 -9.89 12.54
C THR A 156 6.70 -9.38 12.01
N ILE A 157 6.55 -8.06 11.81
CA ILE A 157 5.31 -7.47 11.29
C ILE A 157 5.04 -7.95 9.86
N LEU A 158 6.06 -8.03 9.01
CA LEU A 158 5.94 -8.52 7.64
C LEU A 158 5.49 -9.98 7.62
N GLU A 159 6.11 -10.84 8.42
CA GLU A 159 5.79 -12.27 8.52
C GLU A 159 4.37 -12.49 9.04
N ASP A 160 3.97 -11.81 10.11
CA ASP A 160 2.59 -11.85 10.65
C ASP A 160 1.54 -11.32 9.67
N SER A 161 1.96 -10.49 8.70
CA SER A 161 1.10 -9.92 7.66
C SER A 161 1.14 -10.68 6.33
N GLY A 162 1.82 -11.83 6.25
CA GLY A 162 1.91 -12.69 5.05
C GLY A 162 2.95 -12.23 4.02
N SER A 163 3.94 -11.46 4.45
CA SER A 163 5.07 -10.99 3.65
C SER A 163 6.41 -11.48 4.24
N SER A 164 7.52 -10.89 3.84
CA SER A 164 8.86 -11.20 4.35
C SER A 164 9.83 -10.07 4.05
N LEU A 165 10.99 -10.06 4.71
CA LEU A 165 11.97 -8.98 4.58
C LEU A 165 12.55 -8.88 3.16
N ASP A 166 12.73 -9.99 2.46
CA ASP A 166 13.21 -10.06 1.08
C ASP A 166 12.23 -9.45 0.06
N LYS A 167 10.97 -9.25 0.45
CA LYS A 167 9.94 -8.62 -0.38
C LYS A 167 9.84 -7.10 -0.19
N VAL A 168 10.68 -6.51 0.65
CA VAL A 168 10.72 -5.05 0.82
C VAL A 168 11.20 -4.38 -0.47
N VAL A 169 10.46 -3.36 -0.92
CA VAL A 169 10.74 -2.61 -2.15
C VAL A 169 11.17 -1.17 -1.88
N ASP A 170 10.81 -0.62 -0.72
CA ASP A 170 11.17 0.74 -0.31
C ASP A 170 11.38 0.81 1.20
N CYS A 171 12.37 1.59 1.62
CA CYS A 171 12.69 1.84 3.02
C CYS A 171 12.94 3.33 3.24
N LEU A 172 12.15 3.96 4.09
CA LEU A 172 12.38 5.31 4.59
C LEU A 172 12.93 5.22 6.00
N SER A 173 14.10 5.81 6.22
CA SER A 173 14.85 5.76 7.48
C SER A 173 14.94 7.16 8.10
N PHE A 174 14.63 7.24 9.38
CA PHE A 174 14.71 8.45 10.17
C PHE A 174 15.78 8.29 11.25
N LEU A 175 16.77 9.18 11.26
CA LEU A 175 17.82 9.24 12.28
C LEU A 175 17.73 10.55 13.07
N VAL A 176 17.89 10.49 14.37
CA VAL A 176 17.88 11.71 15.21
C VAL A 176 19.19 12.46 15.09
N ASP A 177 20.31 11.74 15.02
CA ASP A 177 21.67 12.29 14.87
C ASP A 177 22.38 11.63 13.67
N MET A 178 22.31 12.29 12.51
CA MET A 178 22.90 11.76 11.27
C MET A 178 24.41 11.65 11.36
N ASP A 179 25.09 12.64 11.93
CA ASP A 179 26.54 12.70 11.96
C ASP A 179 27.12 11.61 12.86
N ARG A 180 26.50 11.36 14.01
CA ARG A 180 26.86 10.31 14.94
C ARG A 180 26.52 8.92 14.43
N ASP A 181 25.32 8.73 13.91
CA ASP A 181 24.65 7.44 13.82
C ASP A 181 24.71 6.80 12.44
N PHE A 182 24.87 7.59 11.36
CA PHE A 182 24.73 7.08 9.99
C PHE A 182 25.66 5.90 9.69
N ALA A 183 26.94 5.95 10.13
CA ALA A 183 27.89 4.90 9.86
C ALA A 183 27.47 3.56 10.50
N GLY A 184 27.12 3.59 11.80
CA GLY A 184 26.68 2.39 12.54
C GLY A 184 25.33 1.85 12.06
N TYR A 185 24.39 2.75 11.76
CA TYR A 185 23.13 2.40 11.12
C TYR A 185 23.35 1.71 9.77
N ASN A 186 24.17 2.29 8.90
CA ASN A 186 24.39 1.78 7.55
C ASN A 186 25.12 0.44 7.51
N GLU A 187 26.00 0.19 8.47
CA GLU A 187 26.66 -1.11 8.66
C GLU A 187 25.62 -2.21 8.92
N VAL A 188 24.72 -2.02 9.90
CA VAL A 188 23.67 -2.99 10.23
C VAL A 188 22.63 -3.09 9.11
N TYR A 189 22.25 -1.97 8.50
CA TYR A 189 21.35 -1.98 7.35
C TYR A 189 21.87 -2.88 6.22
N ALA A 190 23.16 -2.82 5.93
CA ALA A 190 23.79 -3.63 4.89
C ALA A 190 23.75 -5.14 5.19
N GLU A 191 23.80 -5.55 6.47
CA GLU A 191 23.70 -6.97 6.86
C GLU A 191 22.36 -7.59 6.39
N TYR A 192 21.28 -6.81 6.35
CA TYR A 192 19.95 -7.29 6.01
C TYR A 192 19.52 -6.98 4.56
N PHE A 193 19.95 -5.85 4.01
CA PHE A 193 19.38 -5.31 2.77
C PHE A 193 20.35 -5.29 1.58
N SER A 194 21.62 -5.66 1.73
CA SER A 194 22.58 -5.66 0.61
C SER A 194 22.17 -6.58 -0.55
N GLU A 195 21.55 -7.72 -0.25
CA GLU A 195 21.07 -8.66 -1.27
C GLU A 195 19.65 -8.28 -1.77
N ILE A 196 18.85 -7.64 -0.92
CA ILE A 196 17.45 -7.24 -1.26
C ILE A 196 17.45 -6.05 -2.20
N GLN A 197 18.35 -5.09 -2.02
CA GLN A 197 18.53 -3.90 -2.85
C GLN A 197 17.26 -3.06 -3.03
N CYS A 198 16.44 -2.93 -1.97
CA CYS A 198 15.27 -2.06 -2.01
C CYS A 198 15.68 -0.58 -2.14
N ALA A 199 14.79 0.25 -2.70
CA ALA A 199 14.97 1.69 -2.68
C ALA A 199 15.07 2.19 -1.23
N ARG A 200 15.92 3.22 -0.99
CA ARG A 200 16.08 3.79 0.35
C ARG A 200 16.21 5.29 0.33
N THR A 201 15.51 5.95 1.25
CA THR A 201 15.75 7.35 1.62
C THR A 201 16.10 7.42 3.09
N THR A 202 17.15 8.15 3.45
CA THR A 202 17.55 8.37 4.84
C THR A 202 17.55 9.87 5.13
N VAL A 203 16.84 10.27 6.19
CA VAL A 203 16.70 11.68 6.58
C VAL A 203 16.99 11.86 8.07
N SER A 204 17.53 13.02 8.43
CA SER A 204 17.63 13.44 9.83
C SER A 204 16.35 14.11 10.26
N VAL A 205 15.88 13.77 11.47
CA VAL A 205 14.71 14.37 12.11
C VAL A 205 15.10 14.95 13.47
N ARG A 206 14.37 15.96 13.91
CA ARG A 206 14.66 16.61 15.20
C ARG A 206 14.42 15.68 16.40
N ALA A 207 13.38 14.86 16.33
CA ALA A 207 12.99 13.94 17.38
C ALA A 207 12.07 12.87 16.83
N LEU A 208 11.99 11.74 17.51
CA LEU A 208 11.01 10.68 17.31
C LEU A 208 10.05 10.60 18.52
N PRO A 209 8.87 10.00 18.38
CA PRO A 209 7.84 9.98 19.43
C PRO A 209 8.31 9.37 20.76
N THR A 210 9.22 8.39 20.70
CA THR A 210 9.85 7.74 21.86
C THR A 210 11.33 8.08 21.93
N PRO A 211 12.06 7.79 23.03
CA PRO A 211 13.48 8.16 23.18
C PRO A 211 14.41 7.21 22.40
N ILE A 212 14.18 7.09 21.08
CA ILE A 212 14.90 6.23 20.15
C ILE A 212 15.76 7.05 19.18
N ALA A 213 16.85 6.47 18.67
CA ALA A 213 17.74 7.10 17.71
C ALA A 213 17.33 6.89 16.26
N VAL A 214 16.57 5.81 15.98
CA VAL A 214 16.24 5.36 14.63
C VAL A 214 14.80 4.84 14.55
N GLU A 215 14.13 5.14 13.44
CA GLU A 215 12.84 4.60 13.05
C GLU A 215 12.89 4.25 11.56
N LEU A 216 12.30 3.14 11.15
CA LEU A 216 12.17 2.76 9.75
C LEU A 216 10.70 2.59 9.38
N LYS A 217 10.38 2.96 8.14
CA LYS A 217 9.12 2.70 7.48
C LYS A 217 9.40 1.97 6.16
N VAL A 218 8.69 0.86 5.89
CA VAL A 218 8.91 0.09 4.67
C VAL A 218 7.62 -0.13 3.89
N ILE A 219 7.78 -0.38 2.58
CA ILE A 219 6.74 -0.93 1.71
C ILE A 219 7.27 -2.28 1.21
N ALA A 220 6.43 -3.31 1.30
CA ALA A 220 6.76 -4.66 0.85
C ALA A 220 5.68 -5.21 -0.08
N LYS A 221 6.03 -6.19 -0.90
CA LYS A 221 5.06 -7.02 -1.63
C LYS A 221 4.50 -8.10 -0.69
N VAL A 222 3.30 -8.56 -0.97
CA VAL A 222 2.67 -9.70 -0.28
C VAL A 222 2.71 -10.93 -1.16
#